data_50bca4dbd4da41db6eeb061c3d9de71f
#
_entry.id   50bca4dbd4da41db6eeb061c3d9de71f
#
_cell.length_a   1.000
_cell.length_b   1.000
_cell.length_c   1.000
_cell.angle_alpha   90.00
_cell.angle_beta   90.00
_cell.angle_gamma   90.00
#
_symmetry.space_group_name_H-M   'P 1'
#
loop_
_entity.id
_entity.type
_entity.pdbx_description
1 polymer ?
#
loop_
_entity_poly.entity_id
_entity_poly.type
_entity_poly.pdbx_seq_one_letter_code
_entity_poly.pdbx_strand_id
1 'polypeptide(L)'
;MSWDEGFAERYDEWSAPMTADVGFYVELAAQADGPLVELAVGSGRVAIPVARATGRRVIGIDSSPSMLAQARERAAAAGVDLDLRHQDMRDLTLAEPAGLIYCPFRALLHLPGWADRRRTFERVAGALRPGGRFAWNAFAFDHQIAAQADGTHRDKPVPHRLRYAVGDNRVDLTLDGAGTSSLWWATKNEWLGLIDVAGLEVEALYGGFAREPFTEDSREYVFVTRLHNLAG
;
A
#
# COMPACT_ATOMS: atom_id res chain seq x y z
N MET A 1 -7.11 14.14 -2.64
CA MET A 1 -6.52 13.20 -3.61
C MET A 1 -5.02 13.43 -3.59
N SER A 2 -4.25 12.40 -3.36
CA SER A 2 -2.82 12.55 -3.11
C SER A 2 -1.96 12.33 -4.36
N TRP A 3 -2.48 11.73 -5.40
CA TRP A 3 -1.82 11.55 -6.68
C TRP A 3 -2.62 12.28 -7.74
N ASP A 4 -2.18 13.47 -8.13
CA ASP A 4 -2.70 14.09 -9.34
C ASP A 4 -2.09 13.43 -10.58
N GLU A 5 -2.67 13.70 -11.74
CA GLU A 5 -2.21 13.10 -12.99
C GLU A 5 -0.76 13.48 -13.33
N GLY A 6 -0.27 14.64 -12.89
CA GLY A 6 1.12 15.06 -13.10
C GLY A 6 2.14 14.21 -12.32
N PHE A 7 1.75 13.64 -11.17
CA PHE A 7 2.62 12.71 -10.45
C PHE A 7 2.65 11.33 -11.14
N ALA A 8 1.54 10.92 -11.75
CA ALA A 8 1.44 9.62 -12.42
C ALA A 8 2.47 9.46 -13.54
N GLU A 9 2.78 10.53 -14.28
CA GLU A 9 3.79 10.52 -15.36
C GLU A 9 5.21 10.25 -14.83
N ARG A 10 5.52 10.68 -13.61
CA ARG A 10 6.84 10.52 -12.98
C ARG A 10 6.92 9.42 -11.93
N TYR A 11 5.79 8.76 -11.67
CA TYR A 11 5.71 7.68 -10.68
C TYR A 11 6.71 6.56 -10.94
N ASP A 12 6.92 6.22 -12.20
CA ASP A 12 7.82 5.15 -12.58
C ASP A 12 9.28 5.48 -12.31
N GLU A 13 9.71 6.69 -12.62
CA GLU A 13 11.06 7.16 -12.29
C GLU A 13 11.25 7.13 -10.77
N TRP A 14 10.23 7.55 -10.01
CA TRP A 14 10.25 7.53 -8.56
C TRP A 14 10.32 6.11 -8.00
N SER A 15 9.49 5.19 -8.50
CA SER A 15 9.31 3.85 -7.94
C SER A 15 10.28 2.80 -8.51
N ALA A 16 10.94 3.05 -9.64
CA ALA A 16 11.81 2.09 -10.31
C ALA A 16 12.88 1.45 -9.40
N PRO A 17 13.58 2.17 -8.50
CA PRO A 17 14.56 1.57 -7.62
C PRO A 17 13.95 0.81 -6.43
N MET A 18 12.63 0.93 -6.20
CA MET A 18 11.94 0.42 -5.01
C MET A 18 11.25 -0.91 -5.32
N THR A 19 12.00 -2.01 -5.32
CA THR A 19 11.50 -3.34 -5.69
C THR A 19 11.57 -4.37 -4.55
N ALA A 20 12.11 -3.98 -3.40
CA ALA A 20 12.32 -4.88 -2.27
C ALA A 20 11.03 -5.54 -1.73
N ASP A 21 9.89 -4.88 -1.91
CA ASP A 21 8.57 -5.35 -1.48
C ASP A 21 7.93 -6.38 -2.41
N VAL A 22 8.31 -6.42 -3.69
CA VAL A 22 7.65 -7.24 -4.71
C VAL A 22 7.72 -8.73 -4.36
N GLY A 23 8.90 -9.23 -3.99
CA GLY A 23 9.10 -10.64 -3.62
C GLY A 23 8.21 -11.06 -2.45
N PHE A 24 8.08 -10.19 -1.44
CA PHE A 24 7.25 -10.43 -0.26
C PHE A 24 5.77 -10.64 -0.63
N TYR A 25 5.19 -9.77 -1.46
CA TYR A 25 3.80 -9.90 -1.88
C TYR A 25 3.58 -11.08 -2.84
N VAL A 26 4.55 -11.39 -3.70
CA VAL A 26 4.53 -12.60 -4.55
C VAL A 26 4.45 -13.86 -3.69
N GLU A 27 5.27 -13.97 -2.65
CA GLU A 27 5.25 -15.13 -1.74
C GLU A 27 3.92 -15.26 -0.98
N LEU A 28 3.37 -14.15 -0.47
CA LEU A 28 2.06 -14.16 0.17
C LEU A 28 0.96 -14.59 -0.80
N ALA A 29 0.98 -14.09 -2.03
CA ALA A 29 0.01 -14.43 -3.06
C ALA A 29 0.08 -15.90 -3.47
N ALA A 30 1.29 -16.48 -3.54
CA ALA A 30 1.49 -17.90 -3.84
C ALA A 30 0.91 -18.83 -2.77
N GLN A 31 0.84 -18.36 -1.52
CA GLN A 31 0.29 -19.11 -0.38
C GLN A 31 -1.22 -18.90 -0.18
N ALA A 32 -1.81 -17.93 -0.87
CA ALA A 32 -3.21 -17.56 -0.67
C ALA A 32 -4.15 -18.40 -1.55
N ASP A 33 -5.27 -18.84 -0.98
CA ASP A 33 -6.38 -19.44 -1.73
C ASP A 33 -7.45 -18.38 -2.04
N GLY A 34 -8.12 -18.48 -3.22
CA GLY A 34 -9.17 -17.54 -3.63
C GLY A 34 -8.64 -16.25 -4.26
N PRO A 35 -9.48 -15.24 -4.48
CA PRO A 35 -9.10 -14.02 -5.19
C PRO A 35 -7.94 -13.27 -4.56
N LEU A 36 -7.06 -12.71 -5.42
CA LEU A 36 -5.96 -11.82 -5.04
C LEU A 36 -6.35 -10.38 -5.38
N VAL A 37 -6.22 -9.47 -4.42
CA VAL A 37 -6.64 -8.07 -4.58
C VAL A 37 -5.51 -7.13 -4.18
N GLU A 38 -5.13 -6.21 -5.06
CA GLU A 38 -4.22 -5.12 -4.75
C GLU A 38 -4.99 -3.80 -4.65
N LEU A 39 -4.87 -3.13 -3.51
CA LEU A 39 -5.38 -1.77 -3.29
C LEU A 39 -4.32 -0.76 -3.71
N ALA A 40 -4.76 0.34 -4.35
CA ALA A 40 -3.88 1.32 -4.96
C ALA A 40 -2.88 0.67 -5.93
N VAL A 41 -3.40 -0.09 -6.89
CA VAL A 41 -2.58 -0.87 -7.83
C VAL A 41 -1.63 -0.01 -8.68
N GLY A 42 -1.93 1.27 -8.81
CA GLY A 42 -1.13 2.21 -9.59
C GLY A 42 -0.92 1.72 -11.02
N SER A 43 0.32 1.76 -11.48
CA SER A 43 0.73 1.26 -12.80
C SER A 43 0.96 -0.26 -12.86
N GLY A 44 0.59 -1.00 -11.81
CA GLY A 44 0.73 -2.46 -11.77
C GLY A 44 2.10 -2.97 -11.31
N ARG A 45 2.89 -2.15 -10.62
CA ARG A 45 4.27 -2.46 -10.20
C ARG A 45 4.38 -3.77 -9.43
N VAL A 46 3.41 -4.09 -8.56
CA VAL A 46 3.37 -5.33 -7.78
C VAL A 46 2.39 -6.34 -8.38
N ALA A 47 1.21 -5.92 -8.84
CA ALA A 47 0.19 -6.81 -9.41
C ALA A 47 0.70 -7.63 -10.60
N ILE A 48 1.51 -7.01 -11.50
CA ILE A 48 2.05 -7.72 -12.67
C ILE A 48 3.02 -8.84 -12.27
N PRO A 49 4.05 -8.61 -11.43
CA PRO A 49 4.87 -9.70 -10.90
C PRO A 49 4.09 -10.78 -10.17
N VAL A 50 3.10 -10.40 -9.34
CA VAL A 50 2.23 -11.35 -8.64
C VAL A 50 1.44 -12.22 -9.62
N ALA A 51 0.77 -11.62 -10.61
CA ALA A 51 0.02 -12.35 -11.63
C ALA A 51 0.92 -13.30 -12.43
N ARG A 52 2.12 -12.83 -12.81
CA ARG A 52 3.10 -13.65 -13.55
C ARG A 52 3.60 -14.83 -12.74
N ALA A 53 3.97 -14.62 -11.48
CA ALA A 53 4.55 -15.66 -10.64
C ALA A 53 3.52 -16.71 -10.20
N THR A 54 2.27 -16.30 -10.00
CA THR A 54 1.21 -17.19 -9.53
C THR A 54 0.40 -17.82 -10.67
N GLY A 55 0.49 -17.27 -11.89
CA GLY A 55 -0.39 -17.64 -13.01
C GLY A 55 -1.84 -17.28 -12.77
N ARG A 56 -2.15 -16.42 -11.79
CA ARG A 56 -3.51 -16.08 -11.35
C ARG A 56 -3.84 -14.64 -11.71
N ARG A 57 -5.11 -14.41 -11.98
CA ARG A 57 -5.65 -13.07 -12.17
C ARG A 57 -5.62 -12.28 -10.86
N VAL A 58 -5.12 -11.05 -10.90
CA VAL A 58 -5.14 -10.12 -9.77
C VAL A 58 -6.20 -9.05 -10.03
N ILE A 59 -7.03 -8.78 -9.03
CA ILE A 59 -7.96 -7.64 -9.01
C ILE A 59 -7.17 -6.44 -8.52
N GLY A 60 -6.98 -5.44 -9.39
CA GLY A 60 -6.28 -4.19 -9.06
C GLY A 60 -7.28 -3.04 -8.91
N ILE A 61 -7.27 -2.38 -7.76
CA ILE A 61 -8.15 -1.25 -7.45
C ILE A 61 -7.33 0.02 -7.35
N ASP A 62 -7.74 1.06 -8.07
CA ASP A 62 -7.15 2.39 -7.98
C ASP A 62 -8.19 3.49 -8.24
N SER A 63 -8.00 4.64 -7.62
CA SER A 63 -8.83 5.82 -7.82
C SER A 63 -8.37 6.72 -8.96
N SER A 64 -7.21 6.44 -9.57
CA SER A 64 -6.63 7.20 -10.70
C SER A 64 -6.89 6.49 -12.02
N PRO A 65 -7.71 7.05 -12.94
CA PRO A 65 -7.89 6.50 -14.28
C PRO A 65 -6.60 6.42 -15.10
N SER A 66 -5.70 7.39 -14.95
CA SER A 66 -4.41 7.42 -15.67
C SER A 66 -3.49 6.30 -15.21
N MET A 67 -3.41 6.02 -13.90
CA MET A 67 -2.67 4.88 -13.36
C MET A 67 -3.23 3.55 -13.89
N LEU A 68 -4.54 3.39 -13.90
CA LEU A 68 -5.18 2.18 -14.44
C LEU A 68 -4.94 2.01 -15.94
N ALA A 69 -4.85 3.09 -16.72
CA ALA A 69 -4.50 3.02 -18.13
C ALA A 69 -3.07 2.49 -18.32
N GLN A 70 -2.09 3.03 -17.58
CA GLN A 70 -0.72 2.54 -17.58
C GLN A 70 -0.62 1.06 -17.15
N ALA A 71 -1.38 0.67 -16.09
CA ALA A 71 -1.42 -0.72 -15.64
C ALA A 71 -1.93 -1.67 -16.74
N ARG A 72 -2.95 -1.28 -17.51
CA ARG A 72 -3.46 -2.09 -18.65
C ARG A 72 -2.40 -2.28 -19.73
N GLU A 73 -1.75 -1.20 -20.14
CA GLU A 73 -0.68 -1.26 -21.16
C GLU A 73 0.46 -2.18 -20.72
N ARG A 74 0.89 -2.05 -19.47
CA ARG A 74 1.98 -2.87 -18.91
C ARG A 74 1.59 -4.32 -18.71
N ALA A 75 0.38 -4.60 -18.26
CA ALA A 75 -0.12 -5.96 -18.12
C ALA A 75 -0.19 -6.64 -19.49
N ALA A 76 -0.69 -5.94 -20.52
CA ALA A 76 -0.72 -6.43 -21.89
C ALA A 76 0.70 -6.70 -22.42
N ALA A 77 1.63 -5.77 -22.24
CA ALA A 77 3.03 -5.95 -22.64
C ALA A 77 3.72 -7.11 -21.89
N ALA A 78 3.30 -7.36 -20.65
CA ALA A 78 3.81 -8.45 -19.82
C ALA A 78 3.13 -9.81 -20.09
N GLY A 79 2.04 -9.84 -20.87
CA GLY A 79 1.25 -11.03 -21.14
C GLY A 79 0.51 -11.58 -19.94
N VAL A 80 0.09 -10.71 -18.98
CA VAL A 80 -0.67 -11.09 -17.78
C VAL A 80 -2.06 -10.49 -17.81
N ASP A 81 -3.02 -11.16 -17.15
CA ASP A 81 -4.40 -10.69 -17.01
C ASP A 81 -4.60 -10.04 -15.63
N LEU A 82 -5.04 -8.76 -15.63
CA LEU A 82 -5.43 -8.01 -14.45
C LEU A 82 -6.89 -7.57 -14.59
N ASP A 83 -7.66 -7.70 -13.50
CA ASP A 83 -9.01 -7.13 -13.38
C ASP A 83 -8.89 -5.72 -12.76
N LEU A 84 -8.71 -4.71 -13.60
CA LEU A 84 -8.46 -3.33 -13.16
C LEU A 84 -9.76 -2.56 -12.99
N ARG A 85 -10.01 -2.08 -11.78
CA ARG A 85 -11.24 -1.41 -11.37
C ARG A 85 -10.96 0.00 -10.87
N HIS A 86 -11.67 0.97 -11.45
CA HIS A 86 -11.69 2.35 -10.95
C HIS A 86 -12.59 2.40 -9.71
N GLN A 87 -11.97 2.36 -8.53
CA GLN A 87 -12.67 2.34 -7.24
C GLN A 87 -11.78 2.94 -6.15
N ASP A 88 -12.39 3.63 -5.19
CA ASP A 88 -11.70 4.07 -3.99
C ASP A 88 -11.60 2.90 -2.99
N MET A 89 -10.42 2.70 -2.39
CA MET A 89 -10.21 1.64 -1.40
C MET A 89 -11.11 1.76 -0.16
N ARG A 90 -11.58 2.98 0.15
CA ARG A 90 -12.54 3.26 1.23
C ARG A 90 -13.94 2.71 0.96
N ASP A 91 -14.22 2.37 -0.29
CA ASP A 91 -15.49 1.83 -0.77
C ASP A 91 -15.35 0.44 -1.38
N LEU A 92 -14.27 -0.29 -0.99
CA LEU A 92 -13.98 -1.62 -1.49
C LEU A 92 -15.22 -2.53 -1.47
N THR A 93 -15.53 -3.07 -2.64
CA THR A 93 -16.56 -4.10 -2.82
C THR A 93 -16.05 -5.19 -3.76
N LEU A 94 -16.25 -6.44 -3.40
CA LEU A 94 -15.86 -7.61 -4.18
C LEU A 94 -17.07 -8.51 -4.41
N ALA A 95 -17.14 -9.16 -5.57
CA ALA A 95 -18.16 -10.16 -5.86
C ALA A 95 -17.96 -11.45 -5.05
N GLU A 96 -16.71 -11.78 -4.76
CA GLU A 96 -16.31 -12.96 -3.99
C GLU A 96 -15.29 -12.56 -2.91
N PRO A 97 -15.34 -13.17 -1.71
CA PRO A 97 -14.39 -12.89 -0.65
C PRO A 97 -12.96 -13.24 -1.06
N ALA A 98 -12.03 -12.35 -0.76
CA ALA A 98 -10.62 -12.47 -1.12
C ALA A 98 -9.84 -13.41 -0.19
N GLY A 99 -8.87 -14.13 -0.76
CA GLY A 99 -7.89 -14.88 0.01
C GLY A 99 -6.71 -14.03 0.47
N LEU A 100 -6.36 -13.04 -0.35
CA LEU A 100 -5.35 -12.04 -0.01
C LEU A 100 -5.79 -10.68 -0.54
N ILE A 101 -5.80 -9.68 0.34
CA ILE A 101 -5.84 -8.27 0.01
C ILE A 101 -4.50 -7.69 0.41
N TYR A 102 -3.86 -6.89 -0.44
CA TYR A 102 -2.62 -6.23 -0.09
C TYR A 102 -2.57 -4.80 -0.59
N CYS A 103 -1.85 -3.96 0.14
CA CYS A 103 -1.72 -2.53 -0.14
C CYS A 103 -0.24 -2.13 -0.04
N PRO A 104 0.54 -2.28 -1.13
CA PRO A 104 1.97 -2.04 -1.13
C PRO A 104 2.32 -0.56 -1.18
N PHE A 105 3.63 -0.30 -1.09
CA PHE A 105 4.22 0.99 -1.36
C PHE A 105 3.67 2.14 -0.50
N ARG A 106 3.32 1.83 0.76
CA ARG A 106 2.83 2.81 1.73
C ARG A 106 1.53 3.52 1.31
N ALA A 107 0.75 2.93 0.40
CA ALA A 107 -0.40 3.59 -0.19
C ALA A 107 -1.50 3.95 0.83
N LEU A 108 -1.62 3.22 1.95
CA LEU A 108 -2.52 3.60 3.05
C LEU A 108 -2.18 4.96 3.68
N LEU A 109 -0.95 5.45 3.53
CA LEU A 109 -0.55 6.76 4.03
C LEU A 109 -1.15 7.92 3.23
N HIS A 110 -1.77 7.66 2.08
CA HIS A 110 -2.55 8.67 1.35
C HIS A 110 -3.92 8.93 1.94
N LEU A 111 -4.35 8.15 2.93
CA LEU A 111 -5.59 8.36 3.66
C LEU A 111 -5.35 9.36 4.81
N PRO A 112 -5.98 10.55 4.77
CA PRO A 112 -5.57 11.67 5.63
C PRO A 112 -5.94 11.52 7.10
N GLY A 113 -6.93 10.69 7.43
CA GLY A 113 -7.45 10.64 8.78
C GLY A 113 -7.83 9.25 9.27
N TRP A 114 -8.05 9.18 10.59
CA TRP A 114 -8.50 7.95 11.26
C TRP A 114 -9.78 7.37 10.64
N ALA A 115 -10.77 8.22 10.35
CA ALA A 115 -12.06 7.77 9.81
C ALA A 115 -11.91 7.08 8.44
N ASP A 116 -11.08 7.64 7.54
CA ASP A 116 -10.82 7.06 6.22
C ASP A 116 -10.11 5.72 6.33
N ARG A 117 -9.08 5.64 7.19
CA ARG A 117 -8.35 4.39 7.43
C ARG A 117 -9.24 3.34 8.07
N ARG A 118 -10.01 3.70 9.10
CA ARG A 118 -10.96 2.81 9.74
C ARG A 118 -11.95 2.25 8.73
N ARG A 119 -12.57 3.10 7.91
CA ARG A 119 -13.49 2.69 6.85
C ARG A 119 -12.82 1.70 5.89
N THR A 120 -11.58 1.98 5.47
CA THR A 120 -10.82 1.08 4.59
C THR A 120 -10.59 -0.28 5.26
N PHE A 121 -10.15 -0.31 6.52
CA PHE A 121 -9.91 -1.55 7.25
C PHE A 121 -11.19 -2.37 7.46
N GLU A 122 -12.32 -1.72 7.80
CA GLU A 122 -13.63 -2.37 7.91
C GLU A 122 -14.08 -2.96 6.58
N ARG A 123 -13.86 -2.25 5.44
CA ARG A 123 -14.16 -2.76 4.10
C ARG A 123 -13.27 -3.94 3.72
N VAL A 124 -11.99 -3.86 4.04
CA VAL A 124 -11.05 -4.96 3.82
C VAL A 124 -11.45 -6.20 4.63
N ALA A 125 -11.73 -6.04 5.92
CA ALA A 125 -12.16 -7.15 6.77
C ALA A 125 -13.44 -7.81 6.24
N GLY A 126 -14.43 -7.01 5.84
CA GLY A 126 -15.69 -7.52 5.25
C GLY A 126 -15.52 -8.16 3.86
N ALA A 127 -14.40 -7.90 3.17
CA ALA A 127 -14.09 -8.46 1.86
C ALA A 127 -13.18 -9.70 1.92
N LEU A 128 -12.63 -10.04 3.10
CA LEU A 128 -11.82 -11.23 3.29
C LEU A 128 -12.68 -12.48 3.53
N ARG A 129 -12.24 -13.60 2.97
CA ARG A 129 -12.77 -14.92 3.33
C ARG A 129 -12.25 -15.36 4.70
N PRO A 130 -12.89 -16.34 5.36
CA PRO A 130 -12.29 -16.99 6.52
C PRO A 130 -10.88 -17.51 6.21
N GLY A 131 -9.89 -17.15 7.04
CA GLY A 131 -8.47 -17.43 6.81
C GLY A 131 -7.79 -16.56 5.73
N GLY A 132 -8.50 -15.62 5.14
CA GLY A 132 -7.92 -14.63 4.24
C GLY A 132 -7.04 -13.61 4.99
N ARG A 133 -6.05 -13.06 4.30
CA ARG A 133 -5.04 -12.15 4.84
C ARG A 133 -5.17 -10.77 4.28
N PHE A 134 -4.84 -9.77 5.11
CA PHE A 134 -4.56 -8.42 4.64
C PHE A 134 -3.12 -8.04 4.98
N ALA A 135 -2.35 -7.59 3.96
CA ALA A 135 -0.96 -7.21 4.12
C ALA A 135 -0.69 -5.81 3.56
N TRP A 136 0.08 -5.00 4.29
CA TRP A 136 0.49 -3.66 3.84
C TRP A 136 1.81 -3.25 4.47
N ASN A 137 2.38 -2.18 3.95
CA ASN A 137 3.53 -1.55 4.57
C ASN A 137 3.32 -0.05 4.76
N ALA A 138 4.01 0.50 5.76
CA ALA A 138 4.06 1.93 6.06
C ALA A 138 5.42 2.27 6.67
N PHE A 139 5.94 3.48 6.45
CA PHE A 139 7.15 3.87 7.15
C PHE A 139 6.88 4.09 8.64
N ALA A 140 7.83 3.69 9.48
CA ALA A 140 7.86 4.03 10.89
C ALA A 140 8.36 5.47 11.02
N PHE A 141 7.52 6.36 11.56
CA PHE A 141 7.91 7.76 11.74
C PHE A 141 9.07 7.88 12.73
N ASP A 142 10.11 8.61 12.30
CA ASP A 142 11.28 8.93 13.10
C ASP A 142 11.46 10.45 13.14
N HIS A 143 11.36 11.02 14.35
CA HIS A 143 11.46 12.46 14.55
C HIS A 143 12.84 13.04 14.20
N GLN A 144 13.93 12.26 14.33
CA GLN A 144 15.28 12.69 13.99
C GLN A 144 15.43 12.77 12.46
N ILE A 145 14.93 11.77 11.73
CA ILE A 145 14.92 11.77 10.27
C ILE A 145 14.04 12.93 9.78
N ALA A 146 12.87 13.13 10.37
CA ALA A 146 11.97 14.21 10.00
C ALA A 146 12.63 15.58 10.20
N ALA A 147 13.28 15.82 11.35
CA ALA A 147 13.97 17.07 11.64
C ALA A 147 15.15 17.36 10.69
N GLN A 148 15.86 16.32 10.24
CA GLN A 148 16.96 16.44 9.27
C GLN A 148 16.48 16.62 7.84
N ALA A 149 15.30 16.07 7.50
CA ALA A 149 14.77 16.07 6.14
C ALA A 149 13.84 17.26 5.86
N ASP A 150 13.26 17.87 6.90
CA ASP A 150 12.31 18.99 6.71
C ASP A 150 12.92 20.17 5.97
N GLY A 151 12.23 20.63 4.93
CA GLY A 151 12.67 21.73 4.09
C GLY A 151 13.85 21.40 3.16
N THR A 152 14.41 20.19 3.20
CA THR A 152 15.55 19.82 2.34
C THR A 152 15.08 19.53 0.92
N HIS A 153 15.97 19.86 -0.04
CA HIS A 153 15.85 19.42 -1.42
C HIS A 153 16.76 18.23 -1.66
N ARG A 154 16.27 17.23 -2.39
CA ARG A 154 17.00 16.00 -2.74
C ARG A 154 16.88 15.75 -4.25
N ASP A 155 17.98 15.34 -4.87
CA ASP A 155 18.01 15.08 -6.32
C ASP A 155 17.57 13.67 -6.71
N LYS A 156 17.61 12.74 -5.76
CA LYS A 156 17.31 11.31 -6.04
C LYS A 156 16.14 10.81 -5.20
N PRO A 157 15.32 9.87 -5.74
CA PRO A 157 15.37 9.27 -7.08
C PRO A 157 15.03 10.25 -8.20
N VAL A 158 14.26 11.28 -7.94
CA VAL A 158 13.97 12.44 -8.79
C VAL A 158 14.07 13.71 -7.93
N PRO A 159 14.33 14.90 -8.49
CA PRO A 159 14.39 16.13 -7.71
C PRO A 159 13.08 16.39 -6.95
N HIS A 160 13.20 16.53 -5.63
CA HIS A 160 12.03 16.71 -4.75
C HIS A 160 12.38 17.47 -3.47
N ARG A 161 11.35 17.99 -2.83
CA ARG A 161 11.40 18.62 -1.51
C ARG A 161 10.46 17.93 -0.53
N LEU A 162 10.92 17.78 0.71
CA LEU A 162 10.11 17.27 1.82
C LEU A 162 9.72 18.40 2.76
N ARG A 163 8.47 18.39 3.23
CA ARG A 163 7.96 19.29 4.26
C ARG A 163 7.15 18.50 5.28
N TYR A 164 7.55 18.58 6.54
CA TYR A 164 6.87 17.89 7.63
C TYR A 164 5.91 18.82 8.37
N ALA A 165 4.66 18.44 8.50
CA ALA A 165 3.64 19.03 9.34
C ALA A 165 3.35 18.08 10.51
N VAL A 166 4.23 18.13 11.53
CA VAL A 166 4.23 17.14 12.63
C VAL A 166 2.92 17.16 13.41
N GLY A 167 2.30 18.33 13.60
CA GLY A 167 1.00 18.45 14.28
C GLY A 167 -0.15 17.75 13.55
N ASP A 168 0.00 17.51 12.23
CA ASP A 168 -0.99 16.85 11.39
C ASP A 168 -0.61 15.40 11.06
N ASN A 169 0.50 14.89 11.62
CA ASN A 169 1.11 13.62 11.22
C ASN A 169 1.32 13.51 9.70
N ARG A 170 1.75 14.60 9.04
CA ARG A 170 1.83 14.68 7.57
C ARG A 170 3.23 15.03 7.09
N VAL A 171 3.63 14.39 6.01
CA VAL A 171 4.77 14.81 5.18
C VAL A 171 4.29 15.08 3.76
N ASP A 172 4.65 16.25 3.25
CA ASP A 172 4.40 16.65 1.88
C ASP A 172 5.66 16.42 1.06
N LEU A 173 5.53 15.68 -0.03
CA LEU A 173 6.55 15.43 -1.02
C LEU A 173 6.20 16.26 -2.26
N THR A 174 6.99 17.26 -2.56
CA THR A 174 6.83 18.08 -3.77
C THR A 174 7.89 17.68 -4.80
N LEU A 175 7.46 17.16 -5.94
CA LEU A 175 8.33 16.90 -7.09
C LEU A 175 8.49 18.17 -7.92
N ASP A 176 9.72 18.46 -8.34
CA ASP A 176 9.97 19.59 -9.20
C ASP A 176 9.24 19.39 -10.55
N GLY A 177 8.31 20.31 -10.84
CA GLY A 177 7.51 20.31 -12.07
C GLY A 177 6.33 19.33 -12.11
N ALA A 178 6.00 18.62 -11.00
CA ALA A 178 4.94 17.61 -11.02
C ALA A 178 3.93 17.67 -9.86
N GLY A 179 3.97 18.67 -9.00
CA GLY A 179 3.00 18.82 -7.91
C GLY A 179 3.43 18.22 -6.57
N THR A 180 2.50 18.17 -5.61
CA THR A 180 2.75 17.72 -4.23
C THR A 180 1.88 16.52 -3.89
N SER A 181 2.51 15.49 -3.33
CA SER A 181 1.84 14.35 -2.73
C SER A 181 1.99 14.40 -1.21
N SER A 182 0.88 14.17 -0.50
CA SER A 182 0.86 14.16 0.96
C SER A 182 0.72 12.75 1.50
N LEU A 183 1.50 12.43 2.53
CA LEU A 183 1.45 11.17 3.25
C LEU A 183 1.20 11.45 4.73
N TRP A 184 0.19 10.82 5.30
CA TRP A 184 -0.14 10.91 6.72
C TRP A 184 0.33 9.65 7.43
N TRP A 185 1.37 9.77 8.28
CA TRP A 185 1.86 8.62 9.03
C TRP A 185 0.96 8.26 10.20
N ALA A 186 1.13 7.05 10.69
CA ALA A 186 0.53 6.57 11.91
C ALA A 186 1.57 5.85 12.76
N THR A 187 1.41 5.90 14.07
CA THR A 187 2.22 5.14 15.02
C THR A 187 1.85 3.65 14.98
N LYS A 188 2.72 2.81 15.54
CA LYS A 188 2.41 1.39 15.70
C LYS A 188 1.08 1.16 16.42
N ASN A 189 0.83 1.92 17.50
CA ASN A 189 -0.40 1.76 18.28
C ASN A 189 -1.66 2.19 17.53
N GLU A 190 -1.56 3.20 16.65
CA GLU A 190 -2.69 3.56 15.77
C GLU A 190 -2.98 2.44 14.76
N TRP A 191 -1.94 1.81 14.17
CA TRP A 191 -2.15 0.64 13.30
C TRP A 191 -2.78 -0.52 14.04
N LEU A 192 -2.30 -0.85 15.26
CA LEU A 192 -2.88 -1.90 16.09
C LEU A 192 -4.33 -1.61 16.46
N GLY A 193 -4.66 -0.35 16.77
CA GLY A 193 -6.04 0.07 17.04
C GLY A 193 -6.95 -0.09 15.80
N LEU A 194 -6.47 0.23 14.59
CA LEU A 194 -7.21 0.04 13.34
C LEU A 194 -7.47 -1.45 13.06
N ILE A 195 -6.48 -2.30 13.31
CA ILE A 195 -6.59 -3.76 13.19
C ILE A 195 -7.69 -4.29 14.11
N ASP A 196 -7.63 -3.90 15.40
CA ASP A 196 -8.57 -4.34 16.43
C ASP A 196 -10.01 -3.94 16.13
N VAL A 197 -10.26 -2.64 15.85
CA VAL A 197 -11.62 -2.15 15.57
C VAL A 197 -12.23 -2.69 14.28
N ALA A 198 -11.41 -3.17 13.34
CA ALA A 198 -11.87 -3.82 12.12
C ALA A 198 -12.13 -5.33 12.30
N GLY A 199 -11.89 -5.91 13.49
CA GLY A 199 -12.02 -7.34 13.74
C GLY A 199 -10.92 -8.18 13.07
N LEU A 200 -9.75 -7.57 12.86
CA LEU A 200 -8.56 -8.25 12.37
C LEU A 200 -7.61 -8.56 13.54
N GLU A 201 -6.73 -9.53 13.36
CA GLU A 201 -5.63 -9.81 14.27
C GLU A 201 -4.29 -9.81 13.55
N VAL A 202 -3.23 -9.42 14.25
CA VAL A 202 -1.88 -9.44 13.70
C VAL A 202 -1.38 -10.87 13.59
N GLU A 203 -1.12 -11.34 12.39
CA GLU A 203 -0.43 -12.61 12.14
C GLU A 203 1.09 -12.39 12.22
N ALA A 204 1.59 -11.30 11.65
CA ALA A 204 3.00 -10.92 11.71
C ALA A 204 3.19 -9.40 11.58
N LEU A 205 4.26 -8.90 12.21
CA LEU A 205 4.80 -7.56 12.03
C LEU A 205 6.31 -7.66 11.82
N TYR A 206 6.76 -7.24 10.64
CA TYR A 206 8.16 -7.24 10.27
C TYR A 206 8.70 -5.81 10.17
N GLY A 207 10.02 -5.65 10.34
CA GLY A 207 10.76 -4.41 10.16
C GLY A 207 11.22 -4.17 8.72
N GLY A 208 11.02 -5.15 7.85
CA GLY A 208 11.38 -5.12 6.43
C GLY A 208 10.80 -6.29 5.65
N PHE A 209 11.02 -6.29 4.34
CA PHE A 209 10.41 -7.26 3.41
C PHE A 209 11.12 -8.62 3.36
N ALA A 210 12.33 -8.74 3.93
CA ALA A 210 12.98 -10.03 4.13
C ALA A 210 12.52 -10.71 5.44
N ARG A 211 11.41 -10.23 6.02
CA ARG A 211 10.79 -10.73 7.26
C ARG A 211 11.65 -10.55 8.50
N GLU A 212 12.48 -9.53 8.51
CA GLU A 212 13.22 -9.14 9.70
C GLU A 212 12.25 -8.80 10.84
N PRO A 213 12.51 -9.23 12.08
CA PRO A 213 11.67 -8.85 13.20
C PRO A 213 11.58 -7.31 13.34
N PHE A 214 10.39 -6.80 13.65
CA PHE A 214 10.25 -5.39 13.94
C PHE A 214 10.94 -5.05 15.27
N THR A 215 11.84 -4.06 15.24
CA THR A 215 12.59 -3.54 16.39
C THR A 215 12.45 -2.02 16.49
N GLU A 216 13.00 -1.41 17.50
CA GLU A 216 13.03 0.06 17.67
C GLU A 216 13.83 0.77 16.57
N ASP A 217 14.76 0.08 15.92
CA ASP A 217 15.55 0.61 14.81
C ASP A 217 14.87 0.44 13.45
N SER A 218 13.75 -0.26 13.39
CA SER A 218 13.01 -0.50 12.15
C SER A 218 12.46 0.80 11.57
N ARG A 219 12.60 0.97 10.27
CA ARG A 219 12.13 2.14 9.51
C ARG A 219 10.86 1.87 8.70
N GLU A 220 10.39 0.64 8.73
CA GLU A 220 9.21 0.17 8.03
C GLU A 220 8.37 -0.71 8.93
N TYR A 221 7.05 -0.57 8.85
CA TYR A 221 6.08 -1.53 9.31
C TYR A 221 5.68 -2.38 8.11
N VAL A 222 5.80 -3.70 8.20
CA VAL A 222 5.26 -4.64 7.22
C VAL A 222 4.31 -5.56 7.97
N PHE A 223 3.02 -5.26 7.89
CA PHE A 223 1.97 -5.99 8.58
C PHE A 223 1.40 -7.09 7.70
N VAL A 224 1.13 -8.24 8.33
CA VAL A 224 0.25 -9.29 7.84
C VAL A 224 -0.81 -9.52 8.91
N THR A 225 -2.08 -9.42 8.52
CA THR A 225 -3.22 -9.64 9.42
C THR A 225 -4.19 -10.65 8.82
N ARG A 226 -5.08 -11.19 9.65
CA ARG A 226 -6.17 -12.07 9.24
C ARG A 226 -7.45 -11.72 10.02
N LEU A 227 -8.59 -12.24 9.60
CA LEU A 227 -9.82 -12.11 10.38
C LEU A 227 -9.64 -12.78 11.76
N HIS A 228 -10.08 -12.09 12.80
CA HIS A 228 -10.11 -12.66 14.13
C HIS A 228 -11.05 -13.87 14.12
N ASN A 229 -10.53 -15.05 14.50
CA ASN A 229 -11.38 -16.21 14.68
C ASN A 229 -12.22 -15.97 15.94
N LEU A 230 -13.43 -15.45 15.76
CA LEU A 230 -14.44 -15.53 16.79
C LEU A 230 -14.72 -17.03 16.95
N ALA A 231 -14.00 -17.68 17.88
CA ALA A 231 -14.38 -19.01 18.31
C ALA A 231 -15.81 -18.92 18.81
N GLY A 232 -16.73 -19.63 18.12
CA GLY A 232 -18.12 -19.73 18.48
C GLY A 232 -18.32 -20.43 19.84
#